data_289e50294af7c66757fe45955c81ae80
#
_entry.id   289e50294af7c66757fe45955c81ae80
#
_cell.length_a   1.000
_cell.length_b   1.000
_cell.length_c   1.000
_cell.angle_alpha   90.00
_cell.angle_beta   90.00
_cell.angle_gamma   90.00
#
_symmetry.space_group_name_H-M   'P 1'
#
loop_
_entity.id
_entity.type
_entity.pdbx_description
1 polymer ?
#
loop_
_entity_poly.entity_id
_entity_poly.type
_entity_poly.pdbx_seq_one_letter_code
_entity_poly.pdbx_strand_id
1 'polypeptide(L)'
;MIENQTRTRQLTRAAQPLIHCITNPISIHDCANIILAAGGRPIMAEHPAEVAEITSHAQALALNLGNITDARMESMPKSLKTAGSIHIPVMLDLVGTACSTLRYEFAQKLMNIHMPELLKGNMSELLAMSGQTAHAIGIDAGTQDTLTDANRSHLLEIFQEKAAQWNTTLLITGKEDMVVSADKCTFIMRGTPAMSQITGTGCMLGMICATYLAVTDPFTAAVSAATEFGIAGEKAEKNSSGPGSFQVELFDQFYNLTQQDIF
;
A
#
# COMPACT_ATOMS: atom_id res chain seq x y z
N MET A 1 5.53 -19.03 6.34
CA MET A 1 4.78 -17.85 5.85
C MET A 1 3.69 -17.43 6.84
N ILE A 2 2.82 -18.30 7.23
CA ILE A 2 1.65 -18.05 8.12
C ILE A 2 2.07 -17.59 9.53
N GLU A 3 3.06 -18.24 10.16
CA GLU A 3 3.60 -17.79 11.45
C GLU A 3 4.11 -16.33 11.43
N ASN A 4 4.67 -15.89 10.29
CA ASN A 4 5.16 -14.52 10.15
C ASN A 4 4.03 -13.49 10.08
N GLN A 5 2.87 -13.81 9.47
CA GLN A 5 1.72 -12.88 9.38
C GLN A 5 1.13 -12.57 10.75
N THR A 6 0.82 -13.60 11.52
CA THR A 6 0.32 -13.42 12.90
C THR A 6 1.31 -12.65 13.77
N ARG A 7 2.60 -12.95 13.61
CA ARG A 7 3.67 -12.26 14.34
C ARG A 7 3.75 -10.78 13.99
N THR A 8 3.57 -10.41 12.70
CA THR A 8 3.59 -9.01 12.25
C THR A 8 2.55 -8.17 12.98
N ARG A 9 1.30 -8.64 13.06
CA ARG A 9 0.21 -7.95 13.76
C ARG A 9 0.48 -7.82 15.27
N GLN A 10 0.98 -8.88 15.91
CA GLN A 10 1.33 -8.85 17.33
C GLN A 10 2.49 -7.87 17.60
N LEU A 11 3.53 -7.86 16.76
CA LEU A 11 4.65 -6.92 16.87
C LEU A 11 4.17 -5.47 16.70
N THR A 12 3.29 -5.22 15.72
CA THR A 12 2.73 -3.88 15.49
C THR A 12 1.95 -3.38 16.70
N ARG A 13 1.05 -4.21 17.26
CA ARG A 13 0.26 -3.85 18.45
C ARG A 13 1.11 -3.65 19.69
N ALA A 14 2.21 -4.38 19.83
CA ALA A 14 3.14 -4.22 20.95
C ALA A 14 4.02 -2.95 20.80
N ALA A 15 4.49 -2.68 19.56
CA ALA A 15 5.37 -1.54 19.28
C ALA A 15 4.62 -0.21 19.15
N GLN A 16 3.37 -0.24 18.66
CA GLN A 16 2.54 0.93 18.37
C GLN A 16 3.30 2.02 17.56
N PRO A 17 3.86 1.67 16.38
CA PRO A 17 4.73 2.57 15.65
C PRO A 17 4.00 3.84 15.20
N LEU A 18 4.69 4.99 15.25
CA LEU A 18 4.21 6.24 14.66
C LEU A 18 4.43 6.19 13.14
N ILE A 19 3.36 6.36 12.38
CA ILE A 19 3.38 6.33 10.90
C ILE A 19 3.10 7.74 10.38
N HIS A 20 4.08 8.34 9.73
CA HIS A 20 3.86 9.60 9.04
C HIS A 20 3.24 9.33 7.68
N CYS A 21 2.10 9.97 7.41
CA CYS A 21 1.32 9.74 6.19
C CYS A 21 1.10 11.05 5.44
N ILE A 22 1.52 11.10 4.17
CA ILE A 22 1.12 12.14 3.22
C ILE A 22 0.23 11.48 2.19
N THR A 23 -1.09 11.63 2.34
CA THR A 23 -2.10 10.91 1.56
C THR A 23 -3.15 11.87 0.99
N ASN A 24 -4.10 11.35 0.23
CA ASN A 24 -5.14 12.16 -0.42
C ASN A 24 -6.30 12.48 0.53
N PRO A 25 -6.99 13.64 0.34
CA PRO A 25 -8.05 14.10 1.25
C PRO A 25 -9.32 13.27 1.18
N ILE A 26 -9.50 12.47 0.10
CA ILE A 26 -10.70 11.65 -0.08
C ILE A 26 -10.73 10.51 0.95
N SER A 27 -9.56 9.93 1.26
CA SER A 27 -9.43 8.76 2.13
C SER A 27 -8.63 9.03 3.42
N ILE A 28 -8.22 10.26 3.70
CA ILE A 28 -7.32 10.59 4.82
C ILE A 28 -7.86 10.11 6.17
N HIS A 29 -9.17 10.29 6.42
CA HIS A 29 -9.83 9.85 7.64
C HIS A 29 -9.77 8.32 7.79
N ASP A 30 -10.12 7.61 6.74
CA ASP A 30 -10.12 6.13 6.74
C ASP A 30 -8.69 5.58 6.82
N CYS A 31 -7.74 6.23 6.16
CA CYS A 31 -6.32 5.91 6.28
C CYS A 31 -5.80 6.05 7.71
N ALA A 32 -6.18 7.12 8.42
CA ALA A 32 -5.81 7.28 9.83
C ALA A 32 -6.44 6.18 10.71
N ASN A 33 -7.73 5.90 10.53
CA ASN A 33 -8.45 4.91 11.32
C ASN A 33 -7.96 3.48 11.06
N ILE A 34 -7.59 3.12 9.83
CA ILE A 34 -7.08 1.78 9.55
C ILE A 34 -5.70 1.54 10.17
N ILE A 35 -4.85 2.58 10.26
CA ILE A 35 -3.58 2.50 11.00
C ILE A 35 -3.84 2.23 12.49
N LEU A 36 -4.81 2.93 13.10
CA LEU A 36 -5.22 2.69 14.49
C LEU A 36 -5.73 1.25 14.66
N ALA A 37 -6.57 0.77 13.75
CA ALA A 37 -7.08 -0.60 13.76
C ALA A 37 -5.98 -1.66 13.60
N ALA A 38 -4.91 -1.35 12.84
CA ALA A 38 -3.73 -2.20 12.71
C ALA A 38 -2.87 -2.22 13.98
N GLY A 39 -3.01 -1.22 14.86
CA GLY A 39 -2.23 -1.08 16.10
C GLY A 39 -1.10 -0.06 16.01
N GLY A 40 -1.02 0.75 14.95
CA GLY A 40 -0.11 1.86 14.80
C GLY A 40 -0.70 3.18 15.31
N ARG A 41 0.09 4.25 15.20
CA ARG A 41 -0.30 5.63 15.53
C ARG A 41 -0.10 6.52 14.30
N PRO A 42 -1.17 7.04 13.67
CA PRO A 42 -1.05 7.88 12.48
C PRO A 42 -0.71 9.32 12.82
N ILE A 43 0.08 9.97 11.97
CA ILE A 43 0.19 11.42 11.89
C ILE A 43 0.07 11.86 10.44
N MET A 44 -0.95 12.69 10.13
CA MET A 44 -1.38 13.04 8.78
C MET A 44 -0.88 14.44 8.40
N ALA A 45 0.37 14.76 8.73
CA ALA A 45 0.97 16.06 8.45
C ALA A 45 1.36 16.18 6.97
N GLU A 46 0.99 17.29 6.32
CA GLU A 46 1.35 17.52 4.92
C GLU A 46 1.92 18.92 4.63
N HIS A 47 2.04 19.78 5.65
CA HIS A 47 2.56 21.13 5.42
C HIS A 47 4.08 21.11 5.15
N PRO A 48 4.58 21.77 4.07
CA PRO A 48 5.99 21.69 3.68
C PRO A 48 7.01 22.20 4.72
N ALA A 49 6.57 23.00 5.68
CA ALA A 49 7.43 23.51 6.73
C ALA A 49 7.61 22.55 7.92
N GLU A 50 6.72 21.58 8.11
CA GLU A 50 6.76 20.67 9.26
C GLU A 50 7.13 19.21 8.91
N VAL A 51 6.87 18.79 7.67
CA VAL A 51 6.93 17.36 7.30
C VAL A 51 8.30 16.71 7.55
N ALA A 52 9.40 17.45 7.45
CA ALA A 52 10.73 16.91 7.74
C ALA A 52 10.90 16.60 9.23
N GLU A 53 10.44 17.48 10.11
CA GLU A 53 10.45 17.30 11.55
C GLU A 53 9.55 16.10 11.94
N ILE A 54 8.32 16.07 11.44
CA ILE A 54 7.37 14.98 11.69
C ILE A 54 7.95 13.64 11.25
N THR A 55 8.52 13.56 10.03
CA THR A 55 9.15 12.33 9.53
C THR A 55 10.29 11.88 10.46
N SER A 56 11.05 12.81 11.03
CA SER A 56 12.20 12.48 11.90
C SER A 56 11.82 11.73 13.19
N HIS A 57 10.55 11.79 13.59
CA HIS A 57 10.00 11.09 14.77
C HIS A 57 9.25 9.80 14.43
N ALA A 58 8.97 9.56 13.15
CA ALA A 58 8.20 8.39 12.68
C ALA A 58 9.06 7.12 12.63
N GLN A 59 8.40 5.97 12.63
CA GLN A 59 8.99 4.64 12.43
C GLN A 59 8.77 4.12 11.01
N ALA A 60 7.86 4.73 10.24
CA ALA A 60 7.71 4.52 8.79
C ALA A 60 7.07 5.74 8.15
N LEU A 61 7.30 5.91 6.84
CA LEU A 61 6.69 6.94 6.00
C LEU A 61 5.78 6.29 4.96
N ALA A 62 4.53 6.77 4.88
CA ALA A 62 3.56 6.38 3.86
C ALA A 62 3.28 7.55 2.93
N LEU A 63 3.54 7.37 1.63
CA LEU A 63 3.26 8.35 0.58
C LEU A 63 2.21 7.80 -0.38
N ASN A 64 1.23 8.63 -0.77
CA ASN A 64 0.17 8.25 -1.70
C ASN A 64 -0.03 9.37 -2.74
N LEU A 65 0.05 9.01 -4.03
CA LEU A 65 0.00 9.95 -5.15
C LEU A 65 -1.43 10.36 -5.56
N GLY A 66 -2.45 9.92 -4.85
CA GLY A 66 -3.83 10.33 -5.09
C GLY A 66 -4.01 11.84 -4.85
N ASN A 67 -4.80 12.50 -5.71
CA ASN A 67 -5.14 13.93 -5.54
C ASN A 67 -3.92 14.85 -5.30
N ILE A 68 -2.94 14.79 -6.18
CA ILE A 68 -1.71 15.60 -6.10
C ILE A 68 -2.05 17.10 -5.98
N THR A 69 -1.36 17.80 -5.06
CA THR A 69 -1.40 19.25 -4.86
C THR A 69 0.02 19.79 -4.80
N ASP A 70 0.20 21.10 -5.02
CA ASP A 70 1.52 21.75 -4.94
C ASP A 70 2.16 21.54 -3.56
N ALA A 71 1.37 21.63 -2.48
CA ALA A 71 1.85 21.38 -1.13
C ALA A 71 2.43 19.95 -0.98
N ARG A 72 1.78 18.93 -1.54
CA ARG A 72 2.28 17.55 -1.50
C ARG A 72 3.48 17.34 -2.40
N MET A 73 3.52 17.98 -3.57
CA MET A 73 4.69 17.94 -4.46
C MET A 73 5.92 18.57 -3.84
N GLU A 74 5.76 19.49 -2.89
CA GLU A 74 6.85 20.07 -2.10
C GLU A 74 7.17 19.22 -0.86
N SER A 75 6.18 18.69 -0.17
CA SER A 75 6.30 17.97 1.11
C SER A 75 6.87 16.57 0.97
N MET A 76 6.38 15.78 0.00
CA MET A 76 6.81 14.38 -0.16
C MET A 76 8.32 14.24 -0.41
N PRO A 77 8.98 15.06 -1.26
CA PRO A 77 10.43 15.02 -1.42
C PRO A 77 11.21 15.34 -0.12
N LYS A 78 10.70 16.26 0.71
CA LYS A 78 11.32 16.62 1.99
C LYS A 78 11.22 15.45 2.99
N SER A 79 10.03 14.89 3.15
CA SER A 79 9.81 13.72 4.00
C SER A 79 10.65 12.54 3.55
N LEU A 80 10.69 12.27 2.24
CA LEU A 80 11.44 11.16 1.68
C LEU A 80 12.96 11.29 1.89
N LYS A 81 13.51 12.49 1.74
CA LYS A 81 14.93 12.77 2.08
C LYS A 81 15.21 12.53 3.55
N THR A 82 14.31 12.97 4.43
CA THR A 82 14.45 12.76 5.88
C THR A 82 14.39 11.27 6.20
N ALA A 83 13.39 10.54 5.68
CA ALA A 83 13.26 9.09 5.88
C ALA A 83 14.54 8.34 5.45
N GLY A 84 15.08 8.63 4.27
CA GLY A 84 16.33 8.06 3.79
C GLY A 84 17.54 8.39 4.68
N SER A 85 17.62 9.62 5.20
CA SER A 85 18.74 10.03 6.07
C SER A 85 18.76 9.36 7.44
N ILE A 86 17.60 8.99 7.98
CA ILE A 86 17.46 8.31 9.27
C ILE A 86 17.10 6.83 9.14
N HIS A 87 17.07 6.32 7.90
CA HIS A 87 16.84 4.90 7.58
C HIS A 87 15.52 4.33 8.09
N ILE A 88 14.44 5.11 8.11
CA ILE A 88 13.10 4.56 8.32
C ILE A 88 12.50 4.09 6.99
N PRO A 89 11.75 2.97 6.99
CA PRO A 89 11.20 2.42 5.77
C PRO A 89 10.08 3.29 5.19
N VAL A 90 9.97 3.24 3.86
CA VAL A 90 9.00 4.01 3.08
C VAL A 90 8.11 3.10 2.24
N MET A 91 6.81 3.33 2.27
CA MET A 91 5.84 2.80 1.33
C MET A 91 5.35 3.92 0.41
N LEU A 92 5.36 3.68 -0.91
CA LEU A 92 4.81 4.59 -1.91
C LEU A 92 3.67 3.91 -2.68
N ASP A 93 2.47 4.52 -2.61
CA ASP A 93 1.30 4.12 -3.41
C ASP A 93 1.28 4.93 -4.72
N LEU A 94 1.43 4.22 -5.82
CA LEU A 94 1.58 4.73 -7.18
C LEU A 94 0.25 5.14 -7.84
N VAL A 95 -0.81 5.33 -7.06
CA VAL A 95 -2.16 5.57 -7.56
C VAL A 95 -2.21 6.66 -8.63
N GLY A 96 -2.71 6.26 -9.82
CA GLY A 96 -2.91 7.13 -10.98
C GLY A 96 -1.68 7.40 -11.84
N THR A 97 -0.55 6.73 -11.62
CA THR A 97 0.63 6.87 -12.49
C THR A 97 0.41 6.38 -13.91
N ALA A 98 -0.52 5.46 -14.13
CA ALA A 98 -0.86 4.95 -15.46
C ALA A 98 -1.80 5.89 -16.25
N CYS A 99 -2.49 6.82 -15.59
CA CYS A 99 -3.42 7.74 -16.26
C CYS A 99 -3.01 9.21 -16.23
N SER A 100 -1.90 9.56 -15.55
CA SER A 100 -1.45 10.94 -15.37
C SER A 100 0.06 11.07 -15.54
N THR A 101 0.49 11.78 -16.57
CA THR A 101 1.91 12.07 -16.81
C THR A 101 2.53 12.79 -15.60
N LEU A 102 1.81 13.75 -15.00
CA LEU A 102 2.27 14.44 -13.81
C LEU A 102 2.61 13.47 -12.67
N ARG A 103 1.72 12.50 -12.39
CA ARG A 103 1.95 11.52 -11.32
C ARG A 103 3.07 10.55 -11.67
N TYR A 104 3.14 10.13 -12.92
CA TYR A 104 4.22 9.27 -13.41
C TYR A 104 5.60 9.92 -13.22
N GLU A 105 5.77 11.14 -13.73
CA GLU A 105 7.03 11.90 -13.59
C GLU A 105 7.35 12.19 -12.11
N PHE A 106 6.34 12.50 -11.32
CA PHE A 106 6.52 12.73 -9.89
C PHE A 106 6.92 11.47 -9.12
N ALA A 107 6.32 10.32 -9.45
CA ALA A 107 6.75 9.03 -8.90
C ALA A 107 8.22 8.74 -9.22
N GLN A 108 8.64 8.93 -10.48
CA GLN A 108 10.04 8.76 -10.87
C GLN A 108 10.96 9.70 -10.11
N LYS A 109 10.56 10.98 -9.94
CA LYS A 109 11.32 11.96 -9.16
C LYS A 109 11.50 11.51 -7.70
N LEU A 110 10.44 11.00 -7.07
CA LEU A 110 10.51 10.48 -5.71
C LEU A 110 11.44 9.26 -5.61
N MET A 111 11.27 8.28 -6.49
CA MET A 111 12.11 7.08 -6.53
C MET A 111 13.60 7.41 -6.74
N ASN A 112 13.91 8.47 -7.50
CA ASN A 112 15.30 8.95 -7.69
C ASN A 112 15.88 9.67 -6.46
N ILE A 113 15.03 10.20 -5.56
CA ILE A 113 15.49 10.83 -4.30
C ILE A 113 15.88 9.75 -3.29
N HIS A 114 15.01 8.79 -3.11
CA HIS A 114 15.20 7.62 -2.26
C HIS A 114 14.23 6.54 -2.73
N MET A 115 14.74 5.35 -3.02
CA MET A 115 13.89 4.24 -3.45
C MET A 115 13.09 3.72 -2.26
N PRO A 116 11.73 3.74 -2.31
CA PRO A 116 10.91 3.16 -1.26
C PRO A 116 11.14 1.65 -1.11
N GLU A 117 11.11 1.14 0.10
CA GLU A 117 11.22 -0.29 0.39
C GLU A 117 10.02 -1.09 -0.11
N LEU A 118 8.87 -0.42 -0.25
CA LEU A 118 7.64 -1.03 -0.78
C LEU A 118 6.95 -0.07 -1.76
N LEU A 119 6.79 -0.52 -2.99
CA LEU A 119 5.96 0.14 -4.01
C LEU A 119 4.64 -0.61 -4.13
N LYS A 120 3.53 0.10 -4.06
CA LYS A 120 2.19 -0.47 -4.25
C LYS A 120 1.48 0.24 -5.40
N GLY A 121 0.81 -0.54 -6.21
CA GLY A 121 -0.06 -0.04 -7.29
C GLY A 121 -0.92 -1.15 -7.86
N ASN A 122 -1.89 -0.80 -8.70
CA ASN A 122 -2.59 -1.80 -9.50
C ASN A 122 -1.73 -2.27 -10.68
N MET A 123 -2.21 -3.27 -11.42
CA MET A 123 -1.46 -3.86 -12.55
C MET A 123 -1.04 -2.80 -13.58
N SER A 124 -1.95 -1.92 -14.00
CA SER A 124 -1.65 -0.88 -14.99
C SER A 124 -0.61 0.12 -14.48
N GLU A 125 -0.66 0.48 -13.19
CA GLU A 125 0.28 1.41 -12.58
C GLU A 125 1.70 0.83 -12.52
N LEU A 126 1.84 -0.43 -12.09
CA LEU A 126 3.15 -1.09 -12.04
C LEU A 126 3.70 -1.40 -13.44
N LEU A 127 2.86 -1.75 -14.41
CA LEU A 127 3.27 -1.89 -15.82
C LEU A 127 3.80 -0.57 -16.37
N ALA A 128 3.06 0.53 -16.19
CA ALA A 128 3.50 1.86 -16.63
C ALA A 128 4.86 2.24 -16.01
N MET A 129 5.01 2.08 -14.70
CA MET A 129 6.28 2.37 -14.01
C MET A 129 7.41 1.44 -14.46
N SER A 130 7.09 0.23 -14.88
CA SER A 130 8.06 -0.74 -15.43
C SER A 130 8.46 -0.46 -16.89
N GLY A 131 7.88 0.58 -17.52
CA GLY A 131 8.12 0.91 -18.92
C GLY A 131 7.39 -0.01 -19.90
N GLN A 132 6.35 -0.72 -19.44
CA GLN A 132 5.49 -1.57 -20.27
C GLN A 132 4.24 -0.79 -20.71
N THR A 133 3.59 -1.27 -21.77
CA THR A 133 2.29 -0.73 -22.19
C THR A 133 1.26 -1.01 -21.10
N ALA A 134 0.50 0.01 -20.72
CA ALA A 134 -0.57 -0.07 -19.73
C ALA A 134 -1.87 0.50 -20.30
N HIS A 135 -3.01 -0.05 -19.87
CA HIS A 135 -4.36 0.26 -20.40
C HIS A 135 -5.30 0.72 -19.28
N ALA A 136 -4.82 1.62 -18.42
CA ALA A 136 -5.61 2.11 -17.28
C ALA A 136 -6.92 2.81 -17.71
N ILE A 137 -7.96 2.66 -16.89
CA ILE A 137 -9.23 3.39 -17.01
C ILE A 137 -9.35 4.30 -15.77
N GLY A 138 -8.91 5.56 -15.89
CA GLY A 138 -8.80 6.44 -14.72
C GLY A 138 -7.76 5.91 -13.73
N ILE A 139 -8.16 5.70 -12.48
CA ILE A 139 -7.30 5.13 -11.42
C ILE A 139 -7.41 3.61 -11.32
N ASP A 140 -8.26 2.96 -12.12
CA ASP A 140 -8.45 1.52 -12.12
C ASP A 140 -7.59 0.84 -13.19
N ALA A 141 -7.23 -0.42 -12.94
CA ALA A 141 -6.53 -1.23 -13.92
C ALA A 141 -7.44 -1.52 -15.12
N GLY A 142 -6.89 -1.43 -16.32
CA GLY A 142 -7.59 -1.83 -17.53
C GLY A 142 -7.85 -3.34 -17.57
N THR A 143 -8.95 -3.74 -18.21
CA THR A 143 -9.30 -5.16 -18.35
C THR A 143 -8.24 -5.95 -19.13
N GLN A 144 -7.47 -5.29 -19.99
CA GLN A 144 -6.37 -5.89 -20.75
C GLN A 144 -5.13 -6.17 -19.89
N ASP A 145 -5.00 -5.46 -18.74
CA ASP A 145 -3.86 -5.57 -17.82
C ASP A 145 -4.13 -6.59 -16.70
N THR A 146 -5.23 -7.35 -16.76
CA THR A 146 -5.57 -8.35 -15.73
C THR A 146 -4.61 -9.53 -15.71
N LEU A 147 -4.28 -10.03 -14.52
CA LEU A 147 -3.53 -11.26 -14.34
C LEU A 147 -4.38 -12.47 -14.79
N THR A 148 -3.79 -13.31 -15.64
CA THR A 148 -4.39 -14.53 -16.17
C THR A 148 -3.36 -15.67 -16.15
N ASP A 149 -3.78 -16.91 -16.23
CA ASP A 149 -2.86 -18.04 -16.29
C ASP A 149 -1.90 -17.94 -17.51
N ALA A 150 -2.36 -17.36 -18.61
CA ALA A 150 -1.57 -17.21 -19.84
C ALA A 150 -0.43 -16.18 -19.72
N ASN A 151 -0.62 -15.11 -18.93
CA ASN A 151 0.37 -14.03 -18.80
C ASN A 151 1.12 -14.04 -17.46
N ARG A 152 0.72 -14.88 -16.50
CA ARG A 152 1.25 -14.95 -15.13
C ARG A 152 2.78 -15.05 -15.09
N SER A 153 3.35 -16.00 -15.83
CA SER A 153 4.81 -16.21 -15.83
C SER A 153 5.55 -15.01 -16.40
N HIS A 154 5.04 -14.44 -17.49
CA HIS A 154 5.66 -13.26 -18.11
C HIS A 154 5.60 -12.02 -17.22
N LEU A 155 4.44 -11.75 -16.60
CA LEU A 155 4.29 -10.62 -15.67
C LEU A 155 5.18 -10.80 -14.44
N LEU A 156 5.30 -12.03 -13.93
CA LEU A 156 6.18 -12.32 -12.80
C LEU A 156 7.65 -12.03 -13.16
N GLU A 157 8.12 -12.44 -14.34
CA GLU A 157 9.50 -12.15 -14.79
C GLU A 157 9.75 -10.64 -14.86
N ILE A 158 8.83 -9.86 -15.46
CA ILE A 158 8.93 -8.39 -15.53
C ILE A 158 9.05 -7.79 -14.12
N PHE A 159 8.16 -8.17 -13.21
CA PHE A 159 8.15 -7.57 -11.88
C PHE A 159 9.28 -8.04 -10.98
N GLN A 160 9.76 -9.27 -11.13
CA GLN A 160 10.96 -9.74 -10.43
C GLN A 160 12.22 -9.00 -10.89
N GLU A 161 12.37 -8.80 -12.21
CA GLU A 161 13.46 -7.99 -12.77
C GLU A 161 13.42 -6.55 -12.21
N LYS A 162 12.22 -5.93 -12.19
CA LYS A 162 12.06 -4.57 -11.67
C LYS A 162 12.28 -4.50 -10.16
N ALA A 163 11.78 -5.45 -9.39
CA ALA A 163 12.02 -5.52 -7.96
C ALA A 163 13.52 -5.65 -7.64
N ALA A 164 14.25 -6.47 -8.41
CA ALA A 164 15.69 -6.60 -8.30
C ALA A 164 16.43 -5.32 -8.72
N GLN A 165 16.05 -4.72 -9.86
CA GLN A 165 16.67 -3.49 -10.38
C GLN A 165 16.50 -2.32 -9.41
N TRP A 166 15.30 -2.19 -8.81
CA TRP A 166 14.97 -1.12 -7.88
C TRP A 166 15.33 -1.45 -6.42
N ASN A 167 15.70 -2.68 -6.13
CA ASN A 167 15.95 -3.17 -4.76
C ASN A 167 14.76 -2.86 -3.82
N THR A 168 13.57 -3.22 -4.25
CA THR A 168 12.30 -2.94 -3.56
C THR A 168 11.37 -4.15 -3.59
N THR A 169 10.34 -4.13 -2.77
CA THR A 169 9.21 -5.06 -2.87
C THR A 169 8.07 -4.38 -3.64
N LEU A 170 7.40 -5.12 -4.50
CA LEU A 170 6.22 -4.67 -5.24
C LEU A 170 4.98 -5.36 -4.70
N LEU A 171 3.93 -4.59 -4.41
CA LEU A 171 2.58 -5.09 -4.18
C LEU A 171 1.70 -4.65 -5.34
N ILE A 172 1.37 -5.59 -6.21
CA ILE A 172 0.52 -5.41 -7.37
C ILE A 172 -0.89 -5.84 -6.99
N THR A 173 -1.81 -4.87 -6.88
CA THR A 173 -3.18 -5.14 -6.47
C THR A 173 -4.09 -5.46 -7.65
N GLY A 174 -5.02 -6.40 -7.44
CA GLY A 174 -5.98 -6.84 -8.45
C GLY A 174 -7.05 -7.75 -7.88
N LYS A 175 -7.68 -8.54 -8.73
CA LYS A 175 -8.57 -9.63 -8.30
C LYS A 175 -7.78 -10.70 -7.53
N GLU A 176 -6.57 -10.94 -7.93
CA GLU A 176 -5.53 -11.68 -7.24
C GLU A 176 -4.36 -10.73 -7.07
N ASP A 177 -3.97 -10.47 -5.83
CA ASP A 177 -2.82 -9.63 -5.53
C ASP A 177 -1.53 -10.42 -5.72
N MET A 178 -0.48 -9.74 -6.16
CA MET A 178 0.84 -10.33 -6.32
C MET A 178 1.86 -9.51 -5.51
N VAL A 179 2.61 -10.18 -4.64
CA VAL A 179 3.75 -9.59 -3.93
C VAL A 179 5.04 -10.17 -4.50
N VAL A 180 5.95 -9.29 -4.91
CA VAL A 180 7.19 -9.67 -5.60
C VAL A 180 8.38 -8.94 -5.00
N SER A 181 9.44 -9.68 -4.68
CA SER A 181 10.79 -9.18 -4.44
C SER A 181 11.75 -9.79 -5.45
N ALA A 182 13.03 -9.46 -5.37
CA ALA A 182 14.06 -10.02 -6.26
C ALA A 182 14.10 -11.56 -6.28
N ASP A 183 13.84 -12.18 -5.12
CA ASP A 183 14.02 -13.62 -4.89
C ASP A 183 12.74 -14.37 -4.48
N LYS A 184 11.65 -13.64 -4.24
CA LYS A 184 10.39 -14.20 -3.72
C LYS A 184 9.19 -13.67 -4.48
N CYS A 185 8.18 -14.51 -4.62
CA CYS A 185 6.84 -14.08 -5.04
C CYS A 185 5.77 -14.85 -4.29
N THR A 186 4.61 -14.25 -4.16
CA THR A 186 3.40 -14.92 -3.70
C THR A 186 2.17 -14.29 -4.33
N PHE A 187 1.13 -15.09 -4.47
CA PHE A 187 -0.17 -14.67 -4.97
C PHE A 187 -1.19 -14.78 -3.85
N ILE A 188 -2.07 -13.79 -3.73
CA ILE A 188 -3.05 -13.69 -2.65
C ILE A 188 -4.42 -13.55 -3.27
N MET A 189 -5.25 -14.59 -3.07
CA MET A 189 -6.64 -14.66 -3.55
C MET A 189 -7.60 -14.38 -2.39
N ARG A 190 -7.45 -13.22 -1.76
CA ARG A 190 -8.31 -12.80 -0.65
C ARG A 190 -8.98 -11.47 -1.00
N GLY A 191 -10.14 -11.24 -0.42
CA GLY A 191 -10.91 -10.03 -0.65
C GLY A 191 -12.23 -10.30 -1.36
N THR A 192 -12.99 -9.23 -1.59
CA THR A 192 -14.34 -9.31 -2.15
C THR A 192 -14.58 -8.13 -3.10
N PRO A 193 -15.43 -8.28 -4.13
CA PRO A 193 -15.84 -7.17 -4.98
C PRO A 193 -16.48 -6.00 -4.21
N ALA A 194 -17.06 -6.22 -3.03
CA ALA A 194 -17.61 -5.16 -2.20
C ALA A 194 -16.58 -4.10 -1.80
N MET A 195 -15.29 -4.47 -1.71
CA MET A 195 -14.21 -3.52 -1.42
C MET A 195 -14.08 -2.43 -2.50
N SER A 196 -14.42 -2.71 -3.75
CA SER A 196 -14.40 -1.71 -4.83
C SER A 196 -15.62 -0.76 -4.82
N GLN A 197 -16.61 -1.04 -4.00
CA GLN A 197 -17.82 -0.20 -3.89
C GLN A 197 -17.67 0.92 -2.86
N ILE A 198 -16.59 0.94 -2.10
CA ILE A 198 -16.23 2.05 -1.21
C ILE A 198 -14.88 2.64 -1.63
N THR A 199 -14.80 3.97 -1.63
CA THR A 199 -13.55 4.64 -2.02
C THR A 199 -12.48 4.49 -0.94
N GLY A 200 -11.21 4.43 -1.35
CA GLY A 200 -10.08 4.48 -0.43
C GLY A 200 -9.57 3.12 0.09
N THR A 201 -10.19 1.98 -0.26
CA THR A 201 -9.71 0.65 0.15
C THR A 201 -8.27 0.38 -0.28
N GLY A 202 -7.91 0.76 -1.51
CA GLY A 202 -6.52 0.69 -1.97
C GLY A 202 -5.58 1.56 -1.15
N CYS A 203 -6.00 2.79 -0.79
CA CYS A 203 -5.20 3.67 0.06
C CYS A 203 -5.06 3.10 1.48
N MET A 204 -6.14 2.57 2.07
CA MET A 204 -6.11 1.90 3.37
C MET A 204 -5.12 0.71 3.38
N LEU A 205 -5.13 -0.13 2.34
CA LEU A 205 -4.16 -1.22 2.20
C LEU A 205 -2.72 -0.70 2.22
N GLY A 206 -2.43 0.40 1.52
CA GLY A 206 -1.12 1.05 1.57
C GLY A 206 -0.73 1.48 2.99
N MET A 207 -1.67 2.02 3.77
CA MET A 207 -1.41 2.43 5.15
C MET A 207 -1.15 1.22 6.08
N ILE A 208 -1.86 0.11 5.87
CA ILE A 208 -1.58 -1.15 6.61
C ILE A 208 -0.17 -1.63 6.27
N CYS A 209 0.20 -1.62 4.98
CA CYS A 209 1.55 -1.98 4.53
C CYS A 209 2.62 -1.14 5.24
N ALA A 210 2.48 0.19 5.27
CA ALA A 210 3.42 1.08 5.95
C ALA A 210 3.49 0.82 7.46
N THR A 211 2.34 0.51 8.08
CA THR A 211 2.26 0.20 9.50
C THR A 211 3.02 -1.08 9.85
N TYR A 212 2.87 -2.10 9.02
CA TYR A 212 3.58 -3.38 9.18
C TYR A 212 5.06 -3.27 8.81
N LEU A 213 5.38 -2.46 7.82
CA LEU A 213 6.74 -2.18 7.38
C LEU A 213 7.62 -1.57 8.51
N ALA A 214 7.01 -0.88 9.46
CA ALA A 214 7.70 -0.36 10.63
C ALA A 214 8.25 -1.46 11.58
N VAL A 215 7.80 -2.70 11.45
CA VAL A 215 8.13 -3.81 12.40
C VAL A 215 8.60 -5.09 11.73
N THR A 216 8.55 -5.17 10.39
CA THR A 216 8.96 -6.37 9.65
C THR A 216 9.56 -6.03 8.28
N ASP A 217 10.08 -7.01 7.56
CA ASP A 217 10.61 -6.84 6.20
C ASP A 217 9.50 -6.50 5.19
N PRO A 218 9.86 -5.84 4.07
CA PRO A 218 8.86 -5.34 3.10
C PRO A 218 7.98 -6.44 2.48
N PHE A 219 8.54 -7.60 2.19
CA PHE A 219 7.79 -8.71 1.61
C PHE A 219 6.75 -9.26 2.60
N THR A 220 7.17 -9.50 3.83
CA THR A 220 6.26 -9.95 4.91
C THR A 220 5.20 -8.91 5.22
N ALA A 221 5.54 -7.60 5.25
CA ALA A 221 4.60 -6.51 5.45
C ALA A 221 3.50 -6.50 4.38
N ALA A 222 3.87 -6.56 3.11
CA ALA A 222 2.93 -6.56 1.99
C ALA A 222 2.01 -7.79 2.00
N VAL A 223 2.58 -8.99 2.21
CA VAL A 223 1.82 -10.25 2.27
C VAL A 223 0.83 -10.25 3.44
N SER A 224 1.28 -9.83 4.63
CA SER A 224 0.41 -9.77 5.81
C SER A 224 -0.72 -8.77 5.61
N ALA A 225 -0.40 -7.57 5.13
CA ALA A 225 -1.38 -6.51 4.89
C ALA A 225 -2.46 -6.94 3.89
N ALA A 226 -2.08 -7.44 2.71
CA ALA A 226 -3.02 -7.86 1.68
C ALA A 226 -3.89 -9.04 2.14
N THR A 227 -3.29 -10.03 2.79
CA THR A 227 -4.02 -11.20 3.30
C THR A 227 -5.03 -10.80 4.37
N GLU A 228 -4.60 -10.06 5.39
CA GLU A 228 -5.46 -9.68 6.52
C GLU A 228 -6.58 -8.74 6.10
N PHE A 229 -6.27 -7.76 5.24
CA PHE A 229 -7.27 -6.81 4.76
C PHE A 229 -8.28 -7.49 3.83
N GLY A 230 -7.84 -8.42 2.99
CA GLY A 230 -8.73 -9.25 2.18
C GLY A 230 -9.67 -10.12 3.02
N ILE A 231 -9.16 -10.81 4.05
CA ILE A 231 -9.98 -11.61 4.99
C ILE A 231 -11.00 -10.72 5.71
N ALA A 232 -10.59 -9.52 6.15
CA ALA A 232 -11.51 -8.57 6.78
C ALA A 232 -12.64 -8.16 5.83
N GLY A 233 -12.31 -7.91 4.55
CA GLY A 233 -13.31 -7.62 3.51
C GLY A 233 -14.30 -8.75 3.29
N GLU A 234 -13.83 -9.99 3.21
CA GLU A 234 -14.68 -11.18 3.07
C GLU A 234 -15.64 -11.38 4.27
N LYS A 235 -15.17 -11.09 5.47
CA LYS A 235 -15.98 -11.12 6.70
C LYS A 235 -16.98 -9.98 6.75
N ALA A 236 -16.55 -8.78 6.38
CA ALA A 236 -17.40 -7.59 6.34
C ALA A 236 -18.56 -7.73 5.35
N GLU A 237 -18.31 -8.30 4.17
CA GLU A 237 -19.37 -8.54 3.18
C GLU A 237 -20.49 -9.42 3.71
N LYS A 238 -20.15 -10.46 4.47
CA LYS A 238 -21.14 -11.38 5.07
C LYS A 238 -22.03 -10.72 6.12
N ASN A 239 -21.53 -9.67 6.77
CA ASN A 239 -22.18 -8.98 7.87
C ASN A 239 -22.82 -7.65 7.47
N SER A 240 -22.70 -7.24 6.22
CA SER A 240 -23.18 -5.94 5.74
C SER A 240 -24.39 -6.07 4.82
N SER A 241 -25.22 -5.02 4.79
CA SER A 241 -26.39 -4.92 3.91
C SER A 241 -26.20 -3.91 2.77
N GLY A 242 -25.07 -3.22 2.71
CA GLY A 242 -24.75 -2.22 1.68
C GLY A 242 -23.42 -1.52 1.94
N PRO A 243 -22.99 -0.58 1.07
CA PRO A 243 -21.66 0.01 1.15
C PRO A 243 -21.37 0.73 2.49
N GLY A 244 -22.36 1.39 3.08
CA GLY A 244 -22.17 2.09 4.36
C GLY A 244 -21.92 1.14 5.53
N SER A 245 -22.75 0.08 5.67
CA SER A 245 -22.51 -0.95 6.69
C SER A 245 -21.26 -1.76 6.40
N PHE A 246 -20.95 -2.02 5.11
CA PHE A 246 -19.71 -2.68 4.73
C PHE A 246 -18.48 -1.91 5.19
N GLN A 247 -18.46 -0.57 5.03
CA GLN A 247 -17.33 0.24 5.49
C GLN A 247 -17.12 0.13 7.00
N VAL A 248 -18.20 0.21 7.79
CA VAL A 248 -18.14 0.04 9.24
C VAL A 248 -17.62 -1.35 9.61
N GLU A 249 -18.22 -2.39 9.03
CA GLU A 249 -17.83 -3.78 9.25
C GLU A 249 -16.39 -4.06 8.85
N LEU A 250 -15.88 -3.44 7.77
CA LEU A 250 -14.51 -3.63 7.33
C LEU A 250 -13.50 -3.22 8.42
N PHE A 251 -13.72 -2.08 9.09
CA PHE A 251 -12.89 -1.64 10.22
C PHE A 251 -13.01 -2.60 11.41
N ASP A 252 -14.23 -2.97 11.77
CA ASP A 252 -14.50 -3.86 12.90
C ASP A 252 -13.88 -5.24 12.67
N GLN A 253 -14.09 -5.83 11.51
CA GLN A 253 -13.52 -7.13 11.16
C GLN A 253 -11.99 -7.07 11.08
N PHE A 254 -11.42 -6.02 10.50
CA PHE A 254 -9.97 -5.86 10.46
C PHE A 254 -9.37 -5.70 11.87
N TYR A 255 -9.98 -4.90 12.74
CA TYR A 255 -9.54 -4.73 14.12
C TYR A 255 -9.60 -6.04 14.92
N ASN A 256 -10.67 -6.82 14.74
CA ASN A 256 -10.95 -8.05 15.50
C ASN A 256 -10.33 -9.31 14.90
N LEU A 257 -9.58 -9.23 13.78
CA LEU A 257 -8.92 -10.42 13.21
C LEU A 257 -8.07 -11.15 14.26
N THR A 258 -8.28 -12.44 14.33
CA THR A 258 -7.53 -13.36 15.18
C THR A 258 -6.57 -14.23 14.36
N GLN A 259 -5.70 -14.93 15.06
CA GLN A 259 -4.81 -15.91 14.42
C GLN A 259 -5.58 -16.99 13.66
N GLN A 260 -6.73 -17.42 14.20
CA GLN A 260 -7.57 -18.47 13.59
C GLN A 260 -8.21 -18.03 12.26
N ASP A 261 -8.40 -16.73 12.06
CA ASP A 261 -8.97 -16.19 10.81
C ASP A 261 -7.96 -16.21 9.65
N ILE A 262 -6.66 -16.23 9.96
CA ILE A 262 -5.56 -16.18 8.98
C ILE A 262 -5.20 -17.60 8.51
N PHE A 263 -5.58 -18.63 9.27
CA PHE A 263 -5.42 -20.05 8.97
C PHE A 263 -6.66 -20.63 8.29
#